data_330e2ca1e2c8d204e1da5e4913c364e5
#
_entry.id   330e2ca1e2c8d204e1da5e4913c364e5
#
_cell.length_a   1.000
_cell.length_b   1.000
_cell.length_c   1.000
_cell.angle_alpha   90.00
_cell.angle_beta   90.00
_cell.angle_gamma   90.00
#
_symmetry.space_group_name_H-M   'P 1'
#
loop_
_entity.id
_entity.type
_entity.pdbx_description
1 polymer ?
#
loop_
_entity_poly.entity_id
_entity_poly.type
_entity_poly.pdbx_seq_one_letter_code
_entity_poly.pdbx_strand_id
1 'polypeptide(L)'
;MTQEPLVTVAVLSHNLEGYIGHSLKTINKQTYRNMDIVILDDASTDDTLTEINHWVARDNRMRLIKNNKRRGVATMRNRALKEIRGKYFIFVDGDDQLAPAFVETLVKGLEENPDVDIASVGFSWGASGVPKKANEVKFRRIDRAAMFEGVTHRGHVISGMVWNKAYRSANLLDSQVRFDESLELAEDHLWIAQLVASKAMSEYSIFASDVLYNKVSRSTSIIHTASHALREREREIDQQIARIGDNII
;
A
#
# COMPACT_ATOMS: atom_id res chain seq x y z
N MET A 1 21.08 -3.81 -22.02
CA MET A 1 19.76 -3.97 -21.35
C MET A 1 19.91 -3.28 -20.00
N THR A 2 19.16 -2.23 -19.73
CA THR A 2 19.14 -1.57 -18.42
C THR A 2 18.53 -2.56 -17.42
N GLN A 3 19.20 -2.76 -16.30
CA GLN A 3 18.72 -3.64 -15.23
C GLN A 3 17.39 -3.10 -14.71
N GLU A 4 16.38 -3.97 -14.57
CA GLU A 4 15.09 -3.60 -13.95
C GLU A 4 15.32 -3.02 -12.54
N PRO A 5 14.72 -1.86 -12.19
CA PRO A 5 14.91 -1.27 -10.87
C PRO A 5 14.37 -2.17 -9.76
N LEU A 6 15.04 -2.21 -8.61
CA LEU A 6 14.58 -2.94 -7.43
C LEU A 6 13.31 -2.28 -6.88
N VAL A 7 12.32 -3.11 -6.52
CA VAL A 7 11.08 -2.69 -5.84
C VAL A 7 11.06 -3.30 -4.44
N THR A 8 10.90 -2.50 -3.40
CA THR A 8 10.59 -3.01 -2.07
C THR A 8 9.07 -3.14 -1.94
N VAL A 9 8.62 -4.37 -1.68
CA VAL A 9 7.21 -4.70 -1.41
C VAL A 9 7.07 -5.03 0.08
N ALA A 10 6.40 -4.17 0.84
CA ALA A 10 6.16 -4.36 2.26
C ALA A 10 4.79 -4.98 2.51
N VAL A 11 4.78 -6.20 3.04
CA VAL A 11 3.56 -6.97 3.36
C VAL A 11 3.32 -6.90 4.86
N LEU A 12 2.18 -6.36 5.28
CA LEU A 12 1.81 -6.26 6.70
C LEU A 12 0.95 -7.44 7.12
N SER A 13 1.25 -8.00 8.29
CA SER A 13 0.61 -9.21 8.80
C SER A 13 0.33 -9.12 10.31
N HIS A 14 -0.87 -9.53 10.71
CA HIS A 14 -1.24 -9.82 12.09
C HIS A 14 -2.48 -10.72 12.12
N ASN A 15 -2.33 -11.95 12.62
CA ASN A 15 -3.41 -12.95 12.71
C ASN A 15 -4.18 -13.11 11.38
N LEU A 16 -3.47 -13.60 10.37
CA LEU A 16 -3.95 -13.79 8.99
C LEU A 16 -3.93 -15.26 8.55
N GLU A 17 -4.08 -16.20 9.51
CA GLU A 17 -4.26 -17.61 9.18
C GLU A 17 -5.38 -17.79 8.15
N GLY A 18 -5.12 -18.61 7.12
CA GLY A 18 -6.02 -18.83 6.00
C GLY A 18 -6.05 -17.73 4.92
N TYR A 19 -5.36 -16.59 5.13
CA TYR A 19 -5.30 -15.49 4.17
C TYR A 19 -3.88 -15.23 3.65
N ILE A 20 -2.90 -15.16 4.56
CA ILE A 20 -1.53 -14.76 4.23
C ILE A 20 -0.89 -15.64 3.15
N GLY A 21 -1.14 -16.95 3.18
CA GLY A 21 -0.63 -17.88 2.16
C GLY A 21 -1.16 -17.58 0.75
N HIS A 22 -2.44 -17.17 0.65
CA HIS A 22 -3.04 -16.76 -0.62
C HIS A 22 -2.44 -15.44 -1.12
N SER A 23 -2.25 -14.46 -0.24
CA SER A 23 -1.61 -13.18 -0.57
C SER A 23 -0.18 -13.39 -1.07
N LEU A 24 0.66 -14.09 -0.32
CA LEU A 24 2.06 -14.37 -0.68
C LEU A 24 2.18 -15.17 -1.99
N LYS A 25 1.22 -16.05 -2.26
CA LYS A 25 1.13 -16.75 -3.56
C LYS A 25 0.94 -15.79 -4.73
N THR A 26 0.12 -14.75 -4.59
CA THR A 26 -0.08 -13.75 -5.65
C THR A 26 1.15 -12.86 -5.84
N ILE A 27 1.84 -12.52 -4.74
CA ILE A 27 3.09 -11.76 -4.76
C ILE A 27 4.22 -12.57 -5.40
N ASN A 28 4.35 -13.85 -5.07
CA ASN A 28 5.32 -14.74 -5.71
C ASN A 28 5.11 -14.84 -7.23
N LYS A 29 3.86 -14.79 -7.69
CA LYS A 29 3.45 -14.90 -9.12
C LYS A 29 3.53 -13.60 -9.89
N GLN A 30 4.02 -12.51 -9.32
CA GLN A 30 4.19 -11.26 -10.05
C GLN A 30 5.10 -11.45 -11.26
N THR A 31 4.73 -10.83 -12.39
CA THR A 31 5.54 -10.84 -13.64
C THR A 31 6.85 -10.08 -13.44
N TYR A 32 6.83 -8.99 -12.64
CA TYR A 32 8.02 -8.27 -12.22
C TYR A 32 8.85 -9.09 -11.24
N ARG A 33 10.13 -9.31 -11.52
CA ARG A 33 10.95 -10.24 -10.74
C ARG A 33 11.92 -9.59 -9.77
N ASN A 34 12.41 -8.37 -10.04
CA ASN A 34 13.42 -7.69 -9.20
C ASN A 34 12.76 -7.02 -7.98
N MET A 35 12.39 -7.84 -6.99
CA MET A 35 11.70 -7.42 -5.78
C MET A 35 12.45 -7.82 -4.51
N ASP A 36 12.46 -6.92 -3.50
CA ASP A 36 12.77 -7.20 -2.09
C ASP A 36 11.44 -7.22 -1.33
N ILE A 37 10.97 -8.39 -0.98
CA ILE A 37 9.66 -8.58 -0.34
C ILE A 37 9.88 -8.70 1.16
N VAL A 38 9.54 -7.65 1.92
CA VAL A 38 9.63 -7.64 3.36
C VAL A 38 8.26 -7.91 3.99
N ILE A 39 8.15 -9.01 4.71
CA ILE A 39 6.94 -9.38 5.45
C ILE A 39 7.13 -8.92 6.89
N LEU A 40 6.23 -8.04 7.36
CA LEU A 40 6.28 -7.49 8.71
C LEU A 40 5.13 -8.10 9.52
N ASP A 41 5.47 -9.00 10.43
CA ASP A 41 4.49 -9.65 11.32
C ASP A 41 4.43 -8.94 12.68
N ASP A 42 3.22 -8.49 13.04
CA ASP A 42 2.97 -7.77 14.30
C ASP A 42 2.54 -8.71 15.43
N ALA A 43 3.41 -9.67 15.76
CA ALA A 43 3.22 -10.64 16.84
C ALA A 43 1.94 -11.50 16.66
N SER A 44 1.81 -12.17 15.52
CA SER A 44 0.74 -13.14 15.29
C SER A 44 0.81 -14.30 16.29
N THR A 45 -0.37 -14.78 16.72
CA THR A 45 -0.56 -15.85 17.69
C THR A 45 -1.25 -17.09 17.11
N ASP A 46 -1.70 -17.01 15.86
CA ASP A 46 -2.26 -18.08 15.05
C ASP A 46 -1.21 -18.70 14.11
N ASP A 47 -1.61 -19.53 13.15
CA ASP A 47 -0.68 -20.21 12.23
C ASP A 47 -0.11 -19.30 11.11
N THR A 48 -0.33 -17.98 11.19
CA THR A 48 0.21 -16.99 10.23
C THR A 48 1.72 -17.14 10.03
N LEU A 49 2.51 -17.26 11.12
CA LEU A 49 3.96 -17.38 11.05
C LEU A 49 4.41 -18.68 10.38
N THR A 50 3.68 -19.75 10.54
CA THR A 50 3.95 -21.04 9.88
C THR A 50 3.85 -20.89 8.36
N GLU A 51 2.79 -20.25 7.88
CA GLU A 51 2.59 -19.96 6.46
C GLU A 51 3.66 -19.01 5.90
N ILE A 52 4.01 -17.94 6.60
CA ILE A 52 5.05 -17.00 6.19
C ILE A 52 6.39 -17.72 6.05
N ASN A 53 6.80 -18.52 7.04
CA ASN A 53 8.06 -19.25 7.01
C ASN A 53 8.13 -20.24 5.85
N HIS A 54 7.00 -20.87 5.49
CA HIS A 54 6.91 -21.73 4.32
C HIS A 54 7.25 -20.98 3.01
N TRP A 55 6.80 -19.73 2.86
CA TRP A 55 7.09 -18.92 1.68
C TRP A 55 8.51 -18.37 1.69
N VAL A 56 9.00 -17.86 2.83
CA VAL A 56 10.37 -17.36 2.97
C VAL A 56 11.40 -18.44 2.65
N ALA A 57 11.14 -19.70 3.00
CA ALA A 57 12.03 -20.82 2.67
C ALA A 57 12.06 -21.16 1.17
N ARG A 58 11.09 -20.73 0.38
CA ARG A 58 10.93 -21.08 -1.05
C ARG A 58 11.17 -19.93 -2.03
N ASP A 59 11.13 -18.68 -1.56
CA ASP A 59 11.35 -17.50 -2.39
C ASP A 59 12.40 -16.62 -1.72
N ASN A 60 13.61 -16.62 -2.26
CA ASN A 60 14.76 -15.87 -1.72
C ASN A 60 14.61 -14.35 -1.79
N ARG A 61 13.56 -13.85 -2.47
CA ARG A 61 13.19 -12.43 -2.47
C ARG A 61 12.43 -12.05 -1.21
N MET A 62 11.91 -13.03 -0.45
CA MET A 62 11.10 -12.82 0.75
C MET A 62 11.97 -12.87 2.00
N ARG A 63 11.74 -11.92 2.90
CA ARG A 63 12.34 -11.87 4.23
C ARG A 63 11.29 -11.50 5.28
N LEU A 64 11.41 -12.10 6.47
CA LEU A 64 10.49 -11.89 7.59
C LEU A 64 11.12 -10.97 8.65
N ILE A 65 10.35 -10.01 9.11
CA ILE A 65 10.61 -9.20 10.28
C ILE A 65 9.42 -9.36 11.22
N LYS A 66 9.65 -9.96 12.40
CA LYS A 66 8.58 -10.18 13.38
C LYS A 66 8.76 -9.31 14.63
N ASN A 67 7.67 -8.86 15.20
CA ASN A 67 7.62 -8.26 16.52
C ASN A 67 7.42 -9.33 17.61
N ASN A 68 7.91 -9.05 18.82
CA ASN A 68 7.66 -9.89 19.98
C ASN A 68 6.35 -9.51 20.72
N LYS A 69 5.79 -8.33 20.41
CA LYS A 69 4.50 -7.85 20.92
C LYS A 69 3.82 -6.98 19.88
N ARG A 70 2.51 -6.97 19.88
CA ARG A 70 1.69 -6.14 18.98
C ARG A 70 2.01 -4.65 19.16
N ARG A 71 2.16 -3.94 18.05
CA ARG A 71 2.50 -2.52 17.97
C ARG A 71 1.48 -1.69 17.20
N GLY A 72 0.60 -2.32 16.43
CA GLY A 72 -0.40 -1.68 15.60
C GLY A 72 0.10 -1.35 14.18
N VAL A 73 -0.86 -1.19 13.27
CA VAL A 73 -0.62 -1.06 11.83
C VAL A 73 0.23 0.17 11.48
N ALA A 74 -0.01 1.32 12.12
CA ALA A 74 0.75 2.55 11.89
C ALA A 74 2.24 2.37 12.21
N THR A 75 2.56 1.76 13.37
CA THR A 75 3.96 1.43 13.74
C THR A 75 4.58 0.47 12.73
N MET A 76 3.84 -0.53 12.27
CA MET A 76 4.34 -1.49 11.27
C MET A 76 4.60 -0.82 9.93
N ARG A 77 3.73 0.08 9.49
CA ARG A 77 3.95 0.88 8.27
C ARG A 77 5.15 1.81 8.40
N ASN A 78 5.34 2.46 9.54
CA ASN A 78 6.56 3.25 9.80
C ASN A 78 7.82 2.39 9.80
N ARG A 79 7.74 1.15 10.30
CA ARG A 79 8.84 0.20 10.21
C ARG A 79 9.13 -0.20 8.77
N ALA A 80 8.08 -0.42 7.96
CA ALA A 80 8.21 -0.72 6.54
C ALA A 80 8.96 0.37 5.77
N LEU A 81 8.70 1.66 6.08
CA LEU A 81 9.43 2.79 5.48
C LEU A 81 10.94 2.76 5.78
N LYS A 82 11.35 2.21 6.93
CA LYS A 82 12.78 2.04 7.29
C LYS A 82 13.46 0.88 6.57
N GLU A 83 12.67 -0.04 6.01
CA GLU A 83 13.14 -1.23 5.30
C GLU A 83 13.27 -1.04 3.78
N ILE A 84 12.99 0.16 3.28
CA ILE A 84 13.05 0.49 1.84
C ILE A 84 14.50 0.33 1.33
N ARG A 85 14.66 -0.51 0.29
CA ARG A 85 15.92 -0.75 -0.42
C ARG A 85 15.82 -0.45 -1.91
N GLY A 86 14.60 -0.55 -2.46
CA GLY A 86 14.31 -0.39 -3.87
C GLY A 86 14.18 1.07 -4.31
N LYS A 87 14.31 1.29 -5.61
CA LYS A 87 13.97 2.56 -6.28
C LYS A 87 12.49 2.92 -6.09
N TYR A 88 11.64 1.88 -5.99
CA TYR A 88 10.21 1.99 -5.77
C TYR A 88 9.78 1.23 -4.53
N PHE A 89 8.69 1.69 -3.94
CA PHE A 89 8.12 1.12 -2.74
C PHE A 89 6.61 0.88 -2.91
N ILE A 90 6.12 -0.26 -2.39
CA ILE A 90 4.72 -0.66 -2.44
C ILE A 90 4.32 -1.23 -1.08
N PHE A 91 3.18 -0.78 -0.53
CA PHE A 91 2.51 -1.46 0.58
C PHE A 91 1.56 -2.53 0.07
N VAL A 92 1.46 -3.65 0.81
CA VAL A 92 0.45 -4.70 0.59
C VAL A 92 -0.09 -5.13 1.94
N ASP A 93 -1.42 -5.17 2.08
CA ASP A 93 -2.03 -5.82 3.23
C ASP A 93 -1.99 -7.35 3.04
N GLY A 94 -1.57 -8.09 4.07
CA GLY A 94 -1.26 -9.52 3.97
C GLY A 94 -2.47 -10.44 3.79
N ASP A 95 -3.67 -9.90 3.77
CA ASP A 95 -4.92 -10.60 3.45
C ASP A 95 -5.39 -10.39 2.01
N ASP A 96 -4.74 -9.50 1.23
CA ASP A 96 -5.19 -9.09 -0.10
C ASP A 96 -4.54 -9.89 -1.23
N GLN A 97 -5.03 -9.68 -2.46
CA GLN A 97 -4.57 -10.39 -3.65
C GLN A 97 -4.21 -9.42 -4.76
N LEU A 98 -3.13 -9.73 -5.48
CA LEU A 98 -2.59 -8.94 -6.57
C LEU A 98 -2.79 -9.62 -7.92
N ALA A 99 -3.15 -8.85 -8.95
CA ALA A 99 -3.06 -9.33 -10.33
C ALA A 99 -1.57 -9.59 -10.69
N PRO A 100 -1.27 -10.56 -11.58
CA PRO A 100 0.12 -10.89 -11.92
C PRO A 100 0.96 -9.71 -12.42
N ALA A 101 0.34 -8.74 -13.11
CA ALA A 101 1.01 -7.56 -13.66
C ALA A 101 0.97 -6.32 -12.74
N PHE A 102 0.53 -6.43 -11.50
CA PHE A 102 0.35 -5.28 -10.60
C PHE A 102 1.65 -4.49 -10.40
N VAL A 103 2.72 -5.15 -9.98
CA VAL A 103 4.02 -4.49 -9.75
C VAL A 103 4.61 -3.96 -11.05
N GLU A 104 4.61 -4.78 -12.12
CA GLU A 104 5.14 -4.40 -13.43
C GLU A 104 4.44 -3.15 -13.99
N THR A 105 3.11 -3.10 -13.89
CA THR A 105 2.29 -1.97 -14.36
C THR A 105 2.66 -0.69 -13.62
N LEU A 106 2.73 -0.73 -12.30
CA LEU A 106 3.07 0.47 -11.49
C LEU A 106 4.50 0.96 -11.76
N VAL A 107 5.46 0.03 -11.85
CA VAL A 107 6.86 0.37 -12.16
C VAL A 107 6.98 0.97 -13.54
N LYS A 108 6.37 0.35 -14.57
CA LYS A 108 6.37 0.87 -15.95
C LYS A 108 5.80 2.29 -15.98
N GLY A 109 4.68 2.53 -15.29
CA GLY A 109 4.10 3.87 -15.19
C GLY A 109 5.07 4.90 -14.63
N LEU A 110 5.79 4.57 -13.54
CA LEU A 110 6.79 5.47 -12.93
C LEU A 110 8.05 5.64 -13.78
N GLU A 111 8.51 4.60 -14.51
CA GLU A 111 9.66 4.71 -15.41
C GLU A 111 9.37 5.58 -16.65
N GLU A 112 8.16 5.46 -17.20
CA GLU A 112 7.71 6.28 -18.33
C GLU A 112 7.40 7.74 -17.96
N ASN A 113 7.25 8.04 -16.65
CA ASN A 113 6.96 9.37 -16.12
C ASN A 113 7.97 9.73 -15.00
N PRO A 114 9.22 10.11 -15.36
CA PRO A 114 10.30 10.31 -14.39
C PRO A 114 10.08 11.49 -13.44
N ASP A 115 9.19 12.41 -13.77
CA ASP A 115 8.77 13.57 -12.97
C ASP A 115 7.54 13.29 -12.08
N VAL A 116 7.17 12.03 -11.93
CA VAL A 116 6.03 11.56 -11.12
C VAL A 116 6.52 10.65 -9.99
N ASP A 117 5.96 10.83 -8.79
CA ASP A 117 6.34 10.06 -7.60
C ASP A 117 5.34 9.02 -7.17
N ILE A 118 4.07 9.15 -7.57
CA ILE A 118 3.00 8.23 -7.19
C ILE A 118 2.30 7.70 -8.44
N ALA A 119 2.28 6.36 -8.60
CA ALA A 119 1.44 5.66 -9.55
C ALA A 119 0.35 4.88 -8.79
N SER A 120 -0.88 4.94 -9.28
CA SER A 120 -2.02 4.26 -8.67
C SER A 120 -2.80 3.46 -9.71
N VAL A 121 -3.40 2.34 -9.28
CA VAL A 121 -4.27 1.50 -10.12
C VAL A 121 -5.62 1.28 -9.47
N GLY A 122 -6.61 0.85 -10.25
CA GLY A 122 -7.91 0.47 -9.74
C GLY A 122 -7.87 -0.78 -8.85
N PHE A 123 -8.91 -0.93 -8.03
CA PHE A 123 -9.06 -2.04 -7.11
C PHE A 123 -10.50 -2.56 -7.06
N SER A 124 -10.67 -3.78 -6.55
CA SER A 124 -11.97 -4.38 -6.26
C SER A 124 -12.08 -4.78 -4.80
N TRP A 125 -13.30 -5.02 -4.33
CA TRP A 125 -13.61 -5.54 -3.00
C TRP A 125 -14.30 -6.89 -3.09
N GLY A 126 -13.93 -7.83 -2.22
CA GLY A 126 -14.66 -9.09 -2.00
C GLY A 126 -14.03 -10.31 -2.64
N ALA A 127 -14.84 -11.36 -2.85
CA ALA A 127 -14.40 -12.68 -3.25
C ALA A 127 -14.13 -12.85 -4.75
N SER A 128 -14.37 -11.82 -5.57
CA SER A 128 -14.27 -11.93 -7.04
C SER A 128 -12.85 -12.19 -7.56
N GLY A 129 -11.84 -12.02 -6.70
CA GLY A 129 -10.44 -12.16 -7.08
C GLY A 129 -9.98 -11.06 -8.04
N VAL A 130 -8.71 -11.09 -8.38
CA VAL A 130 -8.12 -10.14 -9.35
C VAL A 130 -8.25 -10.66 -10.79
N PRO A 131 -8.38 -9.77 -11.78
CA PRO A 131 -8.31 -10.15 -13.17
C PRO A 131 -7.00 -10.89 -13.50
N LYS A 132 -7.10 -11.99 -14.22
CA LYS A 132 -5.93 -12.81 -14.58
C LYS A 132 -5.04 -12.16 -15.65
N LYS A 133 -5.55 -11.18 -16.38
CA LYS A 133 -4.86 -10.52 -17.48
C LYS A 133 -5.15 -9.03 -17.43
N ALA A 134 -4.11 -8.20 -17.39
CA ALA A 134 -4.23 -6.78 -17.67
C ALA A 134 -4.28 -6.58 -19.19
N ASN A 135 -5.17 -5.71 -19.65
CA ASN A 135 -5.09 -5.15 -21.00
C ASN A 135 -3.92 -4.15 -21.03
N GLU A 136 -3.66 -3.52 -22.16
CA GLU A 136 -2.72 -2.41 -22.23
C GLU A 136 -3.19 -1.29 -21.29
N VAL A 137 -2.51 -1.15 -20.14
CA VAL A 137 -2.88 -0.19 -19.08
C VAL A 137 -2.48 1.21 -19.53
N LYS A 138 -3.45 2.14 -19.50
CA LYS A 138 -3.21 3.55 -19.83
C LYS A 138 -3.32 4.41 -18.58
N PHE A 139 -2.20 5.02 -18.21
CA PHE A 139 -2.17 6.01 -17.15
C PHE A 139 -2.65 7.38 -17.64
N ARG A 140 -3.49 8.02 -16.84
CA ARG A 140 -3.78 9.45 -16.96
C ARG A 140 -2.96 10.21 -15.92
N ARG A 141 -2.45 11.35 -16.31
CA ARG A 141 -1.75 12.27 -15.42
C ARG A 141 -2.78 13.10 -14.65
N ILE A 142 -2.53 13.31 -13.37
CA ILE A 142 -3.39 14.08 -12.46
C ILE A 142 -2.49 15.03 -11.66
N ASP A 143 -2.92 16.26 -11.49
CA ASP A 143 -2.21 17.24 -10.67
C ASP A 143 -2.39 16.99 -9.17
N ARG A 144 -1.68 17.73 -8.34
CA ARG A 144 -1.69 17.58 -6.89
C ARG A 144 -3.09 17.80 -6.29
N ALA A 145 -3.85 18.78 -6.77
CA ALA A 145 -5.18 19.08 -6.27
C ALA A 145 -6.14 17.92 -6.57
N ALA A 146 -6.17 17.43 -7.82
CA ALA A 146 -6.97 16.27 -8.20
C ALA A 146 -6.52 14.98 -7.50
N MET A 147 -5.22 14.80 -7.25
CA MET A 147 -4.73 13.67 -6.46
C MET A 147 -5.18 13.78 -5.01
N PHE A 148 -5.10 14.97 -4.40
CA PHE A 148 -5.53 15.22 -3.03
C PHE A 148 -7.04 14.95 -2.90
N GLU A 149 -7.87 15.50 -3.78
CA GLU A 149 -9.29 15.19 -3.83
C GLU A 149 -9.55 13.68 -3.94
N GLY A 150 -8.84 13.02 -4.86
CA GLY A 150 -8.99 11.58 -5.10
C GLY A 150 -8.64 10.70 -3.90
N VAL A 151 -7.65 11.08 -3.08
CA VAL A 151 -7.25 10.31 -1.89
C VAL A 151 -8.04 10.68 -0.64
N THR A 152 -8.67 11.83 -0.59
CA THR A 152 -9.41 12.30 0.60
C THR A 152 -10.91 12.08 0.48
N HIS A 153 -11.45 12.04 -0.75
CA HIS A 153 -12.86 11.77 -0.98
C HIS A 153 -13.17 10.28 -0.86
N ARG A 154 -13.96 9.89 0.15
CA ARG A 154 -14.34 8.48 0.39
C ARG A 154 -15.09 7.89 -0.80
N GLY A 155 -14.69 6.70 -1.23
CA GLY A 155 -15.27 6.01 -2.40
C GLY A 155 -14.75 6.49 -3.75
N HIS A 156 -13.82 7.44 -3.79
CA HIS A 156 -13.18 7.83 -5.05
C HIS A 156 -12.30 6.69 -5.60
N VAL A 157 -12.22 6.57 -6.93
CA VAL A 157 -11.50 5.48 -7.62
C VAL A 157 -9.99 5.46 -7.36
N ILE A 158 -9.37 6.60 -7.03
CA ILE A 158 -7.95 6.70 -6.65
C ILE A 158 -7.74 6.13 -5.25
N SER A 159 -8.70 6.34 -4.34
CA SER A 159 -8.71 5.86 -2.96
C SER A 159 -7.63 6.45 -2.05
N GLY A 160 -8.01 6.75 -0.81
CA GLY A 160 -7.11 7.13 0.28
C GLY A 160 -6.27 5.99 0.87
N MET A 161 -6.42 4.79 0.33
CA MET A 161 -5.66 3.62 0.77
C MET A 161 -4.23 3.65 0.21
N VAL A 162 -3.30 3.04 0.92
CA VAL A 162 -1.86 3.05 0.54
C VAL A 162 -1.46 1.89 -0.36
N TRP A 163 -2.26 0.83 -0.43
CA TRP A 163 -1.89 -0.46 -0.99
C TRP A 163 -2.09 -0.61 -2.51
N ASN A 164 -2.88 0.23 -3.18
CA ASN A 164 -3.05 0.20 -4.65
C ASN A 164 -2.09 1.14 -5.38
N LYS A 165 -0.96 1.46 -4.76
CA LYS A 165 -0.02 2.48 -5.20
C LYS A 165 1.42 2.01 -5.15
N ALA A 166 2.24 2.57 -6.05
CA ALA A 166 3.71 2.56 -5.93
C ALA A 166 4.23 3.98 -5.74
N TYR A 167 5.29 4.08 -4.97
CA TYR A 167 5.92 5.35 -4.59
C TYR A 167 7.38 5.36 -5.04
N ARG A 168 7.88 6.50 -5.53
CA ARG A 168 9.31 6.72 -5.74
C ARG A 168 10.00 6.88 -4.39
N SER A 169 10.88 5.94 -4.05
CA SER A 169 11.44 5.82 -2.69
C SER A 169 12.21 7.05 -2.23
N ALA A 170 12.97 7.71 -3.11
CA ALA A 170 13.76 8.88 -2.76
C ALA A 170 12.86 9.99 -2.20
N ASN A 171 11.89 10.45 -2.98
CA ASN A 171 11.00 11.55 -2.59
C ASN A 171 10.06 11.18 -1.44
N LEU A 172 9.64 9.90 -1.37
CA LEU A 172 8.91 9.37 -0.24
C LEU A 172 9.70 9.51 1.07
N LEU A 173 10.98 9.15 1.07
CA LEU A 173 11.84 9.26 2.26
C LEU A 173 12.17 10.71 2.60
N ASP A 174 12.44 11.54 1.58
CA ASP A 174 12.73 12.97 1.73
C ASP A 174 11.53 13.77 2.28
N SER A 175 10.30 13.30 2.02
CA SER A 175 9.08 13.91 2.59
C SER A 175 9.05 13.87 4.10
N GLN A 176 9.71 12.90 4.72
CA GLN A 176 9.69 12.61 6.15
C GLN A 176 8.30 12.41 6.77
N VAL A 177 7.27 12.28 5.93
CA VAL A 177 5.90 12.00 6.40
C VAL A 177 5.85 10.61 7.02
N ARG A 178 5.25 10.50 8.22
CA ARG A 178 5.14 9.26 8.98
C ARG A 178 3.69 9.01 9.35
N PHE A 179 3.35 7.73 9.51
CA PHE A 179 2.05 7.34 10.06
C PHE A 179 1.96 7.77 11.53
N ASP A 180 0.82 8.30 11.94
CA ASP A 180 0.55 8.62 13.35
C ASP A 180 0.30 7.32 14.13
N GLU A 181 1.26 6.91 14.96
CA GLU A 181 1.23 5.66 15.71
C GLU A 181 0.18 5.65 16.84
N SER A 182 -0.46 6.78 17.13
CA SER A 182 -1.60 6.86 18.04
C SER A 182 -2.92 6.43 17.39
N LEU A 183 -2.95 6.25 16.06
CA LEU A 183 -4.15 5.92 15.31
C LEU A 183 -4.24 4.42 15.04
N GLU A 184 -5.41 3.86 15.31
CA GLU A 184 -5.77 2.48 14.95
C GLU A 184 -6.65 2.41 13.70
N LEU A 185 -7.25 3.53 13.28
CA LEU A 185 -8.13 3.66 12.13
C LEU A 185 -7.87 4.99 11.40
N ALA A 186 -7.98 5.00 10.07
CA ALA A 186 -7.76 6.16 9.18
C ALA A 186 -6.31 6.72 9.19
N GLU A 187 -5.34 5.98 9.74
CA GLU A 187 -3.93 6.34 9.72
C GLU A 187 -3.36 6.42 8.30
N ASP A 188 -3.88 5.60 7.39
CA ASP A 188 -3.52 5.59 5.97
C ASP A 188 -4.10 6.79 5.21
N HIS A 189 -5.35 7.15 5.48
CA HIS A 189 -5.98 8.35 4.90
C HIS A 189 -5.24 9.63 5.29
N LEU A 190 -4.90 9.77 6.58
CA LEU A 190 -4.13 10.93 7.05
C LEU A 190 -2.74 10.95 6.41
N TRP A 191 -2.06 9.81 6.41
CA TRP A 191 -0.71 9.70 5.87
C TRP A 191 -0.65 10.07 4.38
N ILE A 192 -1.55 9.52 3.56
CA ILE A 192 -1.54 9.79 2.11
C ILE A 192 -1.91 11.24 1.81
N ALA A 193 -2.82 11.85 2.58
CA ALA A 193 -3.16 13.26 2.46
C ALA A 193 -1.94 14.15 2.75
N GLN A 194 -1.23 13.88 3.86
CA GLN A 194 0.01 14.57 4.21
C GLN A 194 1.10 14.38 3.16
N LEU A 195 1.23 13.16 2.62
CA LEU A 195 2.22 12.85 1.59
C LEU A 195 1.96 13.65 0.31
N VAL A 196 0.73 13.64 -0.19
CA VAL A 196 0.33 14.38 -1.41
C VAL A 196 0.52 15.89 -1.21
N ALA A 197 0.26 16.40 0.00
CA ALA A 197 0.46 17.81 0.33
C ALA A 197 1.93 18.20 0.48
N SER A 198 2.83 17.25 0.67
CA SER A 198 4.26 17.52 0.88
C SER A 198 4.92 18.11 -0.36
N LYS A 199 5.71 19.18 -0.15
CA LYS A 199 6.53 19.81 -1.21
C LYS A 199 7.69 18.92 -1.70
N ALA A 200 8.04 17.86 -0.97
CA ALA A 200 9.03 16.88 -1.40
C ALA A 200 8.49 15.96 -2.50
N MET A 201 7.18 15.85 -2.62
CA MET A 201 6.52 15.05 -3.67
C MET A 201 6.29 15.89 -4.92
N SER A 202 6.32 15.21 -6.06
CA SER A 202 6.06 15.83 -7.37
C SER A 202 4.68 16.47 -7.47
N GLU A 203 4.55 17.46 -8.36
CA GLU A 203 3.28 18.15 -8.66
C GLU A 203 2.24 17.24 -9.30
N TYR A 204 2.69 16.17 -9.95
CA TYR A 204 1.85 15.25 -10.69
C TYR A 204 1.96 13.84 -10.15
N SER A 205 0.85 13.11 -10.26
CA SER A 205 0.72 11.68 -10.05
C SER A 205 0.10 11.03 -11.30
N ILE A 206 0.11 9.71 -11.38
CA ILE A 206 -0.56 8.98 -12.45
C ILE A 206 -1.54 7.95 -11.90
N PHE A 207 -2.64 7.77 -12.62
CA PHE A 207 -3.69 6.83 -12.26
C PHE A 207 -4.17 6.04 -13.49
N ALA A 208 -4.34 4.72 -13.33
CA ALA A 208 -5.02 3.85 -14.28
C ALA A 208 -6.23 3.19 -13.59
N SER A 209 -7.36 3.10 -14.31
CA SER A 209 -8.60 2.51 -13.77
C SER A 209 -8.62 0.99 -13.78
N ASP A 210 -7.61 0.36 -14.36
CA ASP A 210 -7.50 -1.10 -14.42
C ASP A 210 -7.43 -1.68 -13.01
N VAL A 211 -8.28 -2.68 -12.75
CA VAL A 211 -8.36 -3.35 -11.45
C VAL A 211 -7.24 -4.38 -11.34
N LEU A 212 -6.19 -4.04 -10.61
CA LEU A 212 -5.02 -4.90 -10.41
C LEU A 212 -4.80 -5.30 -8.94
N TYR A 213 -5.58 -4.75 -8.03
CA TYR A 213 -5.58 -5.07 -6.60
C TYR A 213 -6.96 -5.54 -6.16
N ASN A 214 -7.05 -6.59 -5.35
CA ASN A 214 -8.30 -7.07 -4.78
C ASN A 214 -8.23 -7.05 -3.24
N LYS A 215 -9.02 -6.18 -2.64
CA LYS A 215 -9.19 -6.10 -1.19
C LYS A 215 -10.10 -7.22 -0.72
N VAL A 216 -9.57 -8.11 0.11
CA VAL A 216 -10.35 -9.20 0.71
C VAL A 216 -11.09 -8.69 1.94
N SER A 217 -12.41 -8.88 1.96
CA SER A 217 -13.23 -8.50 3.12
C SER A 217 -13.21 -9.61 4.17
N ARG A 218 -12.84 -9.27 5.42
CA ARG A 218 -12.87 -10.17 6.58
C ARG A 218 -13.77 -9.60 7.66
N SER A 219 -14.58 -10.44 8.29
CA SER A 219 -15.43 -10.03 9.41
C SER A 219 -14.63 -9.52 10.63
N THR A 220 -13.39 -9.98 10.76
CA THR A 220 -12.44 -9.58 11.83
C THR A 220 -11.63 -8.33 11.50
N SER A 221 -11.83 -7.72 10.32
CA SER A 221 -11.14 -6.48 9.95
C SER A 221 -11.54 -5.33 10.87
N ILE A 222 -10.59 -4.45 11.21
CA ILE A 222 -10.84 -3.27 12.07
C ILE A 222 -11.95 -2.37 11.51
N ILE A 223 -12.12 -2.32 10.19
CA ILE A 223 -13.21 -1.58 9.54
C ILE A 223 -14.60 -2.10 9.98
N HIS A 224 -14.73 -3.40 10.25
CA HIS A 224 -16.00 -4.02 10.68
C HIS A 224 -16.17 -4.06 12.21
N THR A 225 -15.06 -4.00 12.96
CA THR A 225 -15.06 -4.18 14.43
C THR A 225 -14.83 -2.87 15.19
N ALA A 226 -14.62 -1.75 14.49
CA ALA A 226 -14.31 -0.47 15.10
C ALA A 226 -15.41 0.01 16.07
N SER A 227 -15.00 0.38 17.29
CA SER A 227 -15.85 0.95 18.32
C SER A 227 -16.37 2.34 17.93
N HIS A 228 -17.39 2.83 18.66
CA HIS A 228 -17.92 4.19 18.48
C HIS A 228 -16.80 5.25 18.67
N ALA A 229 -15.94 5.08 19.67
CA ALA A 229 -14.82 5.98 19.93
C ALA A 229 -13.82 6.02 18.77
N LEU A 230 -13.51 4.88 18.15
CA LEU A 230 -12.65 4.85 16.95
C LEU A 230 -13.30 5.57 15.77
N ARG A 231 -14.63 5.47 15.60
CA ARG A 231 -15.37 6.20 14.56
C ARG A 231 -15.45 7.69 14.80
N GLU A 232 -15.49 8.13 16.07
CA GLU A 232 -15.39 9.56 16.41
C GLU A 232 -14.00 10.09 16.07
N ARG A 233 -12.96 9.35 16.44
CA ARG A 233 -11.59 9.70 16.09
C ARG A 233 -11.37 9.76 14.58
N GLU A 234 -11.94 8.86 13.81
CA GLU A 234 -11.93 8.89 12.35
C GLU A 234 -12.51 10.21 11.80
N ARG A 235 -13.62 10.71 12.37
CA ARG A 235 -14.19 12.01 11.98
C ARG A 235 -13.30 13.20 12.30
N GLU A 236 -12.56 13.15 13.42
CA GLU A 236 -11.56 14.17 13.73
C GLU A 236 -10.43 14.18 12.70
N ILE A 237 -10.01 12.99 12.25
CA ILE A 237 -9.01 12.85 11.18
C ILE A 237 -9.53 13.43 9.86
N ASP A 238 -10.79 13.17 9.49
CA ASP A 238 -11.39 13.77 8.28
C ASP A 238 -11.36 15.32 8.34
N GLN A 239 -11.59 15.92 9.52
CA GLN A 239 -11.45 17.37 9.71
C GLN A 239 -10.00 17.86 9.60
N GLN A 240 -9.05 17.08 10.11
CA GLN A 240 -7.62 17.39 9.96
C GLN A 240 -7.19 17.34 8.50
N ILE A 241 -7.63 16.34 7.75
CA ILE A 241 -7.39 16.20 6.31
C ILE A 241 -7.96 17.40 5.54
N ALA A 242 -9.18 17.84 5.87
CA ALA A 242 -9.77 19.01 5.23
C ALA A 242 -8.90 20.27 5.38
N ARG A 243 -8.36 20.51 6.60
CA ARG A 243 -7.44 21.65 6.86
C ARG A 243 -6.12 21.56 6.09
N ILE A 244 -5.64 20.33 5.77
CA ILE A 244 -4.48 20.15 4.91
C ILE A 244 -4.82 20.62 3.49
N GLY A 245 -6.04 20.29 3.00
CA GLY A 245 -6.54 20.68 1.69
C GLY A 245 -6.59 22.18 1.48
N ASP A 246 -7.00 22.95 2.50
CA ASP A 246 -7.07 24.43 2.44
C ASP A 246 -5.72 25.09 2.07
N ASN A 247 -4.59 24.38 2.23
CA ASN A 247 -3.25 24.87 1.91
C ASN A 247 -2.72 24.38 0.54
N ILE A 248 -3.47 23.55 -0.18
CA ILE A 248 -3.09 22.98 -1.49
C ILE A 248 -3.71 23.79 -2.64
N ILE A 249 -4.86 24.38 -2.40
CA ILE A 249 -5.60 25.25 -3.32
C ILE A 249 -5.12 26.69 -3.12
#